data_682960e49376538af380fc9ee43971f5
#
_entry.id   682960e49376538af380fc9ee43971f5
#
_cell.length_a   1.000
_cell.length_b   1.000
_cell.length_c   1.000
_cell.angle_alpha   90.00
_cell.angle_beta   90.00
_cell.angle_gamma   90.00
#
_symmetry.space_group_name_H-M   'P 1'
#
loop_
_entity.id
_entity.type
_entity.pdbx_description
1 polymer ?
#
loop_
_entity_poly.entity_id
_entity_poly.type
_entity_poly.pdbx_seq_one_letter_code
_entity_poly.pdbx_strand_id
1 'polypeptide(L)'
;MIETKQEKDLNARELLKTLFATRTRDFITAVDERSIILIHELREDEDYEEVEQVANMMKDMLNSEAMATVRISYGTIVSEIKQVSKSYKEAKMALDVGKIFYSEKRIIAYNTLGIGRLIYQLPISLCEMFMHEVFGDNIPDSLDEETLTTINKFFENNLNVSETSRQLYVHRNTLVYRLEKLQKITGLDIRKFDDALTFKIALMVVNYMKYMENQEY
;
A
#
# COMPACT_ATOMS: atom_id res chain seq x y z
N MET A 1 -10.22 -10.03 1.30
CA MET A 1 -9.16 -10.86 0.69
C MET A 1 -7.98 -10.94 1.65
N ILE A 2 -7.45 -12.11 1.85
CA ILE A 2 -6.35 -12.39 2.79
C ILE A 2 -5.24 -13.03 1.98
N GLU A 3 -4.04 -12.46 2.02
CA GLU A 3 -2.86 -13.03 1.37
C GLU A 3 -1.85 -13.49 2.43
N THR A 4 -1.41 -14.74 2.31
CA THR A 4 -0.38 -15.33 3.17
C THR A 4 1.00 -15.14 2.53
N LYS A 5 2.03 -14.95 3.35
CA LYS A 5 3.41 -14.82 2.86
C LYS A 5 3.97 -16.16 2.34
N GLN A 6 3.52 -17.26 2.89
CA GLN A 6 3.93 -18.62 2.52
C GLN A 6 2.91 -19.25 1.57
N GLU A 7 3.39 -20.04 0.61
CA GLU A 7 2.53 -20.85 -0.27
C GLU A 7 1.87 -21.98 0.53
N LYS A 8 0.60 -22.29 0.21
CA LYS A 8 -0.19 -23.39 0.77
C LYS A 8 -0.25 -23.41 2.29
N ASP A 9 -0.55 -22.25 2.89
CA ASP A 9 -0.82 -22.23 4.32
C ASP A 9 -2.19 -22.90 4.63
N LEU A 10 -2.18 -24.24 4.62
CA LEU A 10 -3.37 -25.06 4.91
C LEU A 10 -3.89 -24.78 6.32
N ASN A 11 -3.00 -24.48 7.27
CA ASN A 11 -3.37 -24.18 8.64
C ASN A 11 -4.15 -22.88 8.73
N ALA A 12 -3.70 -21.82 8.02
CA ALA A 12 -4.41 -20.55 7.98
C ALA A 12 -5.83 -20.70 7.42
N ARG A 13 -5.98 -21.50 6.34
CA ARG A 13 -7.29 -21.73 5.72
C ARG A 13 -8.22 -22.53 6.63
N GLU A 14 -7.75 -23.61 7.25
CA GLU A 14 -8.56 -24.43 8.17
C GLU A 14 -8.93 -23.66 9.43
N LEU A 15 -8.02 -22.83 9.94
CA LEU A 15 -8.29 -21.96 11.08
C LEU A 15 -9.40 -20.95 10.76
N LEU A 16 -9.34 -20.28 9.59
CA LEU A 16 -10.40 -19.38 9.15
C LEU A 16 -11.73 -20.08 8.96
N LYS A 17 -11.75 -21.29 8.38
CA LYS A 17 -12.98 -22.10 8.28
C LYS A 17 -13.58 -22.40 9.64
N THR A 18 -12.75 -22.77 10.60
CA THR A 18 -13.20 -23.06 11.97
C THR A 18 -13.78 -21.81 12.63
N LEU A 19 -13.15 -20.67 12.47
CA LEU A 19 -13.60 -19.40 13.02
C LEU A 19 -14.98 -18.97 12.51
N PHE A 20 -15.20 -19.13 11.20
CA PHE A 20 -16.45 -18.74 10.54
C PHE A 20 -17.44 -19.90 10.38
N ALA A 21 -17.12 -21.12 10.87
CA ALA A 21 -17.97 -22.30 10.74
C ALA A 21 -19.37 -22.15 11.37
N THR A 22 -19.49 -21.31 12.39
CA THR A 22 -20.76 -21.04 13.08
C THR A 22 -21.60 -19.95 12.40
N ARG A 23 -21.03 -19.21 11.46
CA ARG A 23 -21.71 -18.14 10.72
C ARG A 23 -22.26 -18.74 9.42
N THR A 24 -23.55 -19.00 9.37
CA THR A 24 -24.22 -19.72 8.27
C THR A 24 -24.25 -18.97 6.94
N ARG A 25 -23.89 -17.69 6.93
CA ARG A 25 -23.94 -16.81 5.77
C ARG A 25 -22.58 -16.29 5.30
N ASP A 26 -21.50 -16.71 5.96
CA ASP A 26 -20.15 -16.40 5.54
C ASP A 26 -19.61 -17.49 4.60
N PHE A 27 -18.91 -17.06 3.55
CA PHE A 27 -18.32 -17.96 2.58
C PHE A 27 -16.81 -17.76 2.50
N ILE A 28 -16.07 -18.86 2.64
CA ILE A 28 -14.62 -18.86 2.48
C ILE A 28 -14.25 -19.66 1.24
N THR A 29 -13.47 -19.04 0.37
CA THR A 29 -12.91 -19.70 -0.81
C THR A 29 -11.46 -19.30 -1.00
N ALA A 30 -10.73 -20.02 -1.84
CA ALA A 30 -9.37 -19.68 -2.26
C ALA A 30 -9.37 -19.43 -3.78
N VAL A 31 -8.62 -18.43 -4.20
CA VAL A 31 -8.42 -18.11 -5.62
C VAL A 31 -7.16 -18.77 -6.14
N ASP A 32 -6.14 -18.80 -5.29
CA ASP A 32 -4.83 -19.40 -5.55
C ASP A 32 -4.24 -19.97 -4.25
N GLU A 33 -2.99 -20.40 -4.29
CA GLU A 33 -2.31 -21.05 -3.17
C GLU A 33 -2.01 -20.08 -2.00
N ARG A 34 -2.03 -18.76 -2.24
CA ARG A 34 -1.70 -17.71 -1.25
C ARG A 34 -2.89 -16.85 -0.87
N SER A 35 -3.97 -16.90 -1.64
CA SER A 35 -5.08 -15.96 -1.53
C SER A 35 -6.36 -16.62 -1.06
N ILE A 36 -6.83 -16.22 0.11
CA ILE A 36 -8.08 -16.64 0.70
C ILE A 36 -9.07 -15.48 0.61
N ILE A 37 -10.31 -15.79 0.25
CA ILE A 37 -11.41 -14.83 0.19
C ILE A 37 -12.43 -15.20 1.25
N LEU A 38 -12.77 -14.25 2.08
CA LEU A 38 -13.93 -14.25 2.94
C LEU A 38 -15.00 -13.33 2.34
N ILE A 39 -16.17 -13.86 2.06
CA ILE A 39 -17.37 -13.09 1.80
C ILE A 39 -18.13 -13.08 3.10
N HIS A 40 -18.21 -11.91 3.73
CA HIS A 40 -18.78 -11.71 5.05
C HIS A 40 -20.10 -10.97 4.95
N GLU A 41 -21.16 -11.51 5.58
CA GLU A 41 -22.44 -10.82 5.67
C GLU A 41 -22.41 -9.82 6.83
N LEU A 42 -22.75 -8.58 6.52
CA LEU A 42 -22.95 -7.52 7.53
C LEU A 42 -24.43 -7.40 7.88
N ARG A 43 -24.72 -7.03 9.12
CA ARG A 43 -26.07 -6.64 9.55
C ARG A 43 -26.37 -5.23 9.05
N GLU A 44 -27.62 -4.83 9.11
CA GLU A 44 -28.06 -3.51 8.64
C GLU A 44 -27.44 -2.33 9.42
N ASP A 45 -27.05 -2.56 10.68
CA ASP A 45 -26.41 -1.59 11.57
C ASP A 45 -24.89 -1.63 11.57
N GLU A 46 -24.28 -2.59 10.85
CA GLU A 46 -22.83 -2.77 10.73
C GLU A 46 -22.28 -2.04 9.50
N ASP A 47 -21.09 -1.47 9.65
CA ASP A 47 -20.41 -0.69 8.62
C ASP A 47 -18.92 -1.08 8.48
N TYR A 48 -18.10 -0.16 7.98
CA TYR A 48 -16.65 -0.36 7.82
C TYR A 48 -15.91 -0.54 9.15
N GLU A 49 -16.46 -0.10 10.26
CA GLU A 49 -15.86 -0.28 11.59
C GLU A 49 -15.88 -1.76 11.97
N GLU A 50 -17.02 -2.45 11.75
CA GLU A 50 -17.10 -3.92 11.94
C GLU A 50 -16.17 -4.66 10.98
N VAL A 51 -16.10 -4.27 9.71
CA VAL A 51 -15.18 -4.89 8.73
C VAL A 51 -13.74 -4.78 9.20
N GLU A 52 -13.34 -3.63 9.75
CA GLU A 52 -11.98 -3.41 10.26
C GLU A 52 -11.71 -4.26 11.52
N GLN A 53 -12.70 -4.38 12.42
CA GLN A 53 -12.60 -5.23 13.60
C GLN A 53 -12.44 -6.70 13.21
N VAL A 54 -13.24 -7.20 12.26
CA VAL A 54 -13.12 -8.56 11.73
C VAL A 54 -11.75 -8.79 11.07
N ALA A 55 -11.25 -7.81 10.30
CA ALA A 55 -9.94 -7.90 9.67
C ALA A 55 -8.80 -7.93 10.72
N ASN A 56 -8.87 -7.13 11.78
CA ASN A 56 -7.92 -7.17 12.88
C ASN A 56 -7.94 -8.50 13.61
N MET A 57 -9.14 -9.00 13.96
CA MET A 57 -9.29 -10.29 14.61
C MET A 57 -8.67 -11.43 13.77
N MET A 58 -8.92 -11.46 12.46
CA MET A 58 -8.32 -12.46 11.57
C MET A 58 -6.79 -12.34 11.52
N LYS A 59 -6.26 -11.11 11.39
CA LYS A 59 -4.82 -10.86 11.37
C LYS A 59 -4.16 -11.37 12.65
N ASP A 60 -4.71 -11.04 13.80
CA ASP A 60 -4.13 -11.38 15.10
C ASP A 60 -4.20 -12.88 15.36
N MET A 61 -5.32 -13.54 15.02
CA MET A 61 -5.47 -14.97 15.14
C MET A 61 -4.54 -15.76 14.21
N LEU A 62 -4.46 -15.37 12.93
CA LEU A 62 -3.57 -16.02 11.97
C LEU A 62 -2.10 -15.87 12.37
N ASN A 63 -1.74 -14.73 12.94
CA ASN A 63 -0.39 -14.50 13.43
C ASN A 63 -0.09 -15.35 14.70
N SER A 64 -1.03 -15.42 15.64
CA SER A 64 -0.81 -16.13 16.94
C SER A 64 -0.94 -17.65 16.82
N GLU A 65 -1.93 -18.16 16.12
CA GLU A 65 -2.24 -19.59 16.09
C GLU A 65 -1.67 -20.32 14.89
N ALA A 66 -1.60 -19.68 13.72
CA ALA A 66 -1.01 -20.26 12.52
C ALA A 66 0.45 -19.81 12.28
N MET A 67 0.99 -18.87 13.08
CA MET A 67 2.29 -18.21 12.86
C MET A 67 2.41 -17.61 11.46
N ALA A 68 1.27 -17.28 10.85
CA ALA A 68 1.18 -16.80 9.48
C ALA A 68 1.21 -15.27 9.43
N THR A 69 2.20 -14.71 8.77
CA THR A 69 2.19 -13.28 8.45
C THR A 69 1.26 -13.04 7.27
N VAL A 70 0.19 -12.29 7.49
CA VAL A 70 -0.83 -12.04 6.47
C VAL A 70 -0.95 -10.55 6.15
N ARG A 71 -1.45 -10.28 4.95
CA ARG A 71 -1.96 -8.97 4.54
C ARG A 71 -3.43 -9.13 4.17
N ILE A 72 -4.27 -8.28 4.72
CA ILE A 72 -5.72 -8.32 4.53
C ILE A 72 -6.15 -7.06 3.80
N SER A 73 -7.02 -7.22 2.82
CA SER A 73 -7.64 -6.10 2.13
C SER A 73 -9.14 -6.33 1.97
N TYR A 74 -9.89 -5.24 1.88
CA TYR A 74 -11.32 -5.31 1.62
C TYR A 74 -11.79 -4.22 0.66
N GLY A 75 -12.81 -4.59 -0.13
CA GLY A 75 -13.48 -3.71 -1.08
C GLY A 75 -14.60 -2.90 -0.43
N THR A 76 -15.44 -2.28 -1.25
CA THR A 76 -16.64 -1.58 -0.77
C THR A 76 -17.71 -2.56 -0.31
N ILE A 77 -18.45 -2.17 0.73
CA ILE A 77 -19.66 -2.86 1.17
C ILE A 77 -20.68 -2.78 0.05
N VAL A 78 -21.31 -3.91 -0.27
CA VAL A 78 -22.30 -4.03 -1.35
C VAL A 78 -23.59 -4.63 -0.81
N SER A 79 -24.74 -4.18 -1.33
CA SER A 79 -26.05 -4.63 -0.91
C SER A 79 -26.61 -5.82 -1.72
N GLU A 80 -25.99 -6.15 -2.85
CA GLU A 80 -26.46 -7.18 -3.75
C GLU A 80 -25.35 -8.19 -4.07
N ILE A 81 -25.71 -9.48 -4.08
CA ILE A 81 -24.76 -10.56 -4.35
C ILE A 81 -24.07 -10.44 -5.72
N LYS A 82 -24.75 -9.90 -6.72
CA LYS A 82 -24.15 -9.66 -8.05
C LYS A 82 -23.02 -8.62 -8.04
N GLN A 83 -22.93 -7.79 -6.99
CA GLN A 83 -21.90 -6.78 -6.81
C GLN A 83 -20.68 -7.29 -6.03
N VAL A 84 -20.73 -8.51 -5.47
CA VAL A 84 -19.60 -9.12 -4.74
C VAL A 84 -18.36 -9.20 -5.62
N SER A 85 -18.51 -9.50 -6.91
CA SER A 85 -17.42 -9.52 -7.89
C SER A 85 -16.71 -8.15 -8.02
N LYS A 86 -17.46 -7.04 -7.90
CA LYS A 86 -16.89 -5.68 -7.86
C LYS A 86 -16.09 -5.47 -6.59
N SER A 87 -16.68 -5.75 -5.43
CA SER A 87 -16.00 -5.63 -4.13
C SER A 87 -14.73 -6.49 -4.08
N TYR A 88 -14.74 -7.69 -4.67
CA TYR A 88 -13.55 -8.52 -4.79
C TYR A 88 -12.43 -7.86 -5.62
N LYS A 89 -12.77 -7.30 -6.80
CA LYS A 89 -11.79 -6.59 -7.65
C LYS A 89 -11.18 -5.39 -6.91
N GLU A 90 -12.00 -4.69 -6.15
CA GLU A 90 -11.57 -3.57 -5.31
C GLU A 90 -10.63 -4.02 -4.17
N ALA A 91 -10.96 -5.12 -3.50
CA ALA A 91 -10.11 -5.72 -2.48
C ALA A 91 -8.76 -6.18 -3.06
N LYS A 92 -8.76 -6.79 -4.25
CA LYS A 92 -7.54 -7.20 -4.95
C LYS A 92 -6.67 -5.98 -5.28
N MET A 93 -7.27 -4.93 -5.85
CA MET A 93 -6.55 -3.68 -6.11
C MET A 93 -5.99 -3.06 -4.81
N ALA A 94 -6.76 -3.08 -3.73
CA ALA A 94 -6.30 -2.58 -2.43
C ALA A 94 -5.08 -3.37 -1.92
N LEU A 95 -5.05 -4.68 -2.14
CA LEU A 95 -3.92 -5.52 -1.78
C LEU A 95 -2.66 -5.13 -2.55
N ASP A 96 -2.76 -4.97 -3.87
CA ASP A 96 -1.63 -4.63 -4.74
C ASP A 96 -1.12 -3.21 -4.47
N VAL A 97 -2.03 -2.22 -4.41
CA VAL A 97 -1.69 -0.84 -4.02
C VAL A 97 -1.04 -0.78 -2.63
N GLY A 98 -1.52 -1.63 -1.71
CA GLY A 98 -0.93 -1.77 -0.38
C GLY A 98 0.50 -2.30 -0.40
N LYS A 99 0.82 -3.25 -1.28
CA LYS A 99 2.18 -3.77 -1.46
C LYS A 99 3.14 -2.70 -1.99
N ILE A 100 2.66 -1.89 -2.92
CA ILE A 100 3.47 -0.88 -3.61
C ILE A 100 3.73 0.34 -2.70
N PHE A 101 2.69 0.88 -2.07
CA PHE A 101 2.74 2.21 -1.43
C PHE A 101 2.62 2.20 0.09
N TYR A 102 2.13 1.10 0.67
CA TYR A 102 1.82 1.00 2.10
C TYR A 102 2.36 -0.31 2.69
N SER A 103 3.63 -0.61 2.44
CA SER A 103 4.28 -1.87 2.82
C SER A 103 4.15 -2.21 4.30
N GLU A 104 4.12 -1.21 5.17
CA GLU A 104 3.97 -1.35 6.62
C GLU A 104 2.54 -1.70 7.06
N LYS A 105 1.54 -1.37 6.23
CA LYS A 105 0.14 -1.66 6.55
C LYS A 105 -0.19 -3.12 6.27
N ARG A 106 -0.79 -3.78 7.25
CA ARG A 106 -1.26 -5.16 7.13
C ARG A 106 -2.74 -5.27 6.78
N ILE A 107 -3.51 -4.22 7.02
CA ILE A 107 -4.93 -4.13 6.67
C ILE A 107 -5.10 -2.91 5.77
N ILE A 108 -5.71 -3.10 4.61
CA ILE A 108 -5.85 -2.07 3.58
C ILE A 108 -7.29 -2.05 3.09
N ALA A 109 -7.96 -0.90 3.27
CA ALA A 109 -9.28 -0.64 2.75
C ALA A 109 -9.22 0.02 1.37
N TYR A 110 -10.05 -0.41 0.43
CA TYR A 110 -10.10 0.18 -0.91
C TYR A 110 -10.43 1.68 -0.89
N ASN A 111 -11.33 2.10 -0.01
CA ASN A 111 -11.74 3.51 0.12
C ASN A 111 -10.67 4.42 0.72
N THR A 112 -9.57 3.88 1.25
CA THR A 112 -8.47 4.65 1.86
C THR A 112 -7.22 4.76 0.97
N LEU A 113 -7.26 4.23 -0.25
CA LEU A 113 -6.09 4.16 -1.14
C LEU A 113 -5.62 5.53 -1.67
N GLY A 114 -6.49 6.52 -1.69
CA GLY A 114 -6.15 7.88 -2.14
C GLY A 114 -5.51 7.91 -3.53
N ILE A 115 -4.43 8.67 -3.64
CA ILE A 115 -3.67 8.84 -4.90
C ILE A 115 -3.03 7.54 -5.40
N GLY A 116 -2.71 6.59 -4.52
CA GLY A 116 -2.14 5.30 -4.89
C GLY A 116 -3.05 4.52 -5.85
N ARG A 117 -4.38 4.62 -5.68
CA ARG A 117 -5.35 4.03 -6.59
C ARG A 117 -5.32 4.64 -7.99
N LEU A 118 -5.08 5.94 -8.10
CA LEU A 118 -4.99 6.63 -9.39
C LEU A 118 -3.72 6.18 -10.12
N ILE A 119 -2.59 6.19 -9.44
CA ILE A 119 -1.29 5.80 -10.01
C ILE A 119 -1.31 4.34 -10.48
N TYR A 120 -1.88 3.44 -9.69
CA TYR A 120 -1.98 2.01 -10.05
C TYR A 120 -2.77 1.76 -11.35
N GLN A 121 -3.63 2.69 -11.77
CA GLN A 121 -4.42 2.59 -13.00
C GLN A 121 -3.79 3.30 -14.20
N LEU A 122 -2.63 3.94 -14.04
CA LEU A 122 -1.97 4.60 -15.15
C LEU A 122 -1.31 3.57 -16.08
N PRO A 123 -1.40 3.76 -17.42
CA PRO A 123 -0.59 3.01 -18.36
C PRO A 123 0.91 3.25 -18.11
N ILE A 124 1.72 2.21 -18.22
CA ILE A 124 3.19 2.33 -18.03
C ILE A 124 3.80 3.37 -18.96
N SER A 125 3.35 3.43 -20.22
CA SER A 125 3.82 4.45 -21.18
C SER A 125 3.57 5.89 -20.72
N LEU A 126 2.48 6.14 -19.99
CA LEU A 126 2.21 7.45 -19.39
C LEU A 126 3.13 7.72 -18.20
N CYS A 127 3.45 6.70 -17.42
CA CYS A 127 4.42 6.80 -16.33
C CYS A 127 5.82 7.15 -16.86
N GLU A 128 6.29 6.47 -17.91
CA GLU A 128 7.57 6.72 -18.57
C GLU A 128 7.64 8.15 -19.12
N MET A 129 6.59 8.61 -19.81
CA MET A 129 6.50 9.97 -20.33
C MET A 129 6.58 11.01 -19.20
N PHE A 130 5.83 10.83 -18.13
CA PHE A 130 5.87 11.71 -16.96
C PHE A 130 7.26 11.77 -16.32
N MET A 131 7.92 10.62 -16.16
CA MET A 131 9.27 10.57 -15.59
C MET A 131 10.28 11.31 -16.46
N HIS A 132 10.18 11.16 -17.78
CA HIS A 132 11.03 11.89 -18.73
C HIS A 132 10.76 13.41 -18.70
N GLU A 133 9.50 13.84 -18.61
CA GLU A 133 9.13 15.26 -18.49
C GLU A 133 9.67 15.89 -17.21
N VAL A 134 9.63 15.15 -16.09
CA VAL A 134 10.05 15.67 -14.77
C VAL A 134 11.57 15.72 -14.63
N PHE A 135 12.27 14.69 -15.07
CA PHE A 135 13.70 14.50 -14.80
C PHE A 135 14.60 14.54 -16.04
N GLY A 136 14.01 14.57 -17.25
CA GLY A 136 14.78 14.45 -18.50
C GLY A 136 15.57 13.16 -18.54
N ASP A 137 16.84 13.26 -18.95
CA ASP A 137 17.76 12.12 -18.98
C ASP A 137 18.38 11.77 -17.61
N ASN A 138 18.07 12.57 -16.59
CA ASN A 138 18.59 12.41 -15.22
C ASN A 138 17.57 11.72 -14.31
N ILE A 139 16.82 10.75 -14.82
CA ILE A 139 15.90 9.94 -14.00
C ILE A 139 16.72 9.33 -12.86
N PRO A 140 16.38 9.60 -11.59
CA PRO A 140 17.11 9.02 -10.47
C PRO A 140 16.83 7.53 -10.37
N ASP A 141 17.56 6.71 -11.13
CA ASP A 141 17.44 5.25 -11.17
C ASP A 141 17.68 4.61 -9.80
N SER A 142 18.44 5.27 -8.94
CA SER A 142 18.62 4.86 -7.55
C SER A 142 19.00 6.05 -6.68
N LEU A 143 18.04 6.60 -5.96
CA LEU A 143 18.37 7.38 -4.78
C LEU A 143 18.91 6.40 -3.71
N ASP A 144 20.03 6.75 -3.09
CA ASP A 144 20.56 5.95 -1.99
C ASP A 144 19.56 5.89 -0.81
N GLU A 145 19.68 4.86 0.02
CA GLU A 145 18.77 4.60 1.14
C GLU A 145 18.71 5.77 2.12
N GLU A 146 19.84 6.46 2.33
CA GLU A 146 19.91 7.63 3.19
C GLU A 146 19.08 8.80 2.64
N THR A 147 19.17 9.03 1.34
CA THR A 147 18.40 10.06 0.63
C THR A 147 16.90 9.73 0.67
N LEU A 148 16.51 8.49 0.38
CA LEU A 148 15.11 8.05 0.47
C LEU A 148 14.53 8.20 1.88
N THR A 149 15.30 7.80 2.89
CA THR A 149 14.91 7.97 4.30
C THR A 149 14.72 9.46 4.64
N THR A 150 15.63 10.31 4.18
CA THR A 150 15.56 11.76 4.39
C THR A 150 14.30 12.35 3.75
N ILE A 151 13.99 11.98 2.50
CA ILE A 151 12.82 12.45 1.76
C ILE A 151 11.53 11.98 2.44
N ASN A 152 11.42 10.71 2.78
CA ASN A 152 10.23 10.16 3.42
C ASN A 152 9.96 10.85 4.76
N LYS A 153 10.98 11.03 5.60
CA LYS A 153 10.86 11.77 6.86
C LYS A 153 10.49 13.23 6.66
N PHE A 154 10.99 13.86 5.60
CA PHE A 154 10.65 15.23 5.28
C PHE A 154 9.19 15.39 4.88
N PHE A 155 8.64 14.45 4.10
CA PHE A 155 7.22 14.41 3.76
C PHE A 155 6.33 14.07 4.97
N GLU A 156 6.72 13.10 5.81
CA GLU A 156 6.01 12.74 7.03
C GLU A 156 5.88 13.95 7.98
N ASN A 157 6.89 14.80 8.02
CA ASN A 157 6.92 16.02 8.85
C ASN A 157 6.37 17.25 8.12
N ASN A 158 5.55 17.10 7.08
CA ASN A 158 4.92 18.20 6.34
C ASN A 158 5.92 19.27 5.87
N LEU A 159 7.07 18.87 5.35
CA LEU A 159 8.16 19.70 4.85
C LEU A 159 8.82 20.57 5.94
N ASN A 160 8.73 20.16 7.19
CA ASN A 160 9.31 20.89 8.31
C ASN A 160 10.77 20.47 8.54
N VAL A 161 11.72 21.35 8.13
CA VAL A 161 13.17 21.11 8.24
C VAL A 161 13.60 20.85 9.70
N SER A 162 13.09 21.62 10.67
CA SER A 162 13.53 21.50 12.07
C SER A 162 13.07 20.20 12.69
N GLU A 163 11.82 19.82 12.46
CA GLU A 163 11.27 18.55 12.96
C GLU A 163 11.95 17.35 12.30
N THR A 164 12.16 17.40 10.98
CA THR A 164 12.83 16.33 10.25
C THR A 164 14.27 16.14 10.71
N SER A 165 15.04 17.22 10.91
CA SER A 165 16.42 17.12 11.40
C SER A 165 16.50 16.49 12.79
N ARG A 166 15.54 16.82 13.68
CA ARG A 166 15.43 16.23 15.01
C ARG A 166 15.15 14.72 14.94
N GLN A 167 14.19 14.31 14.12
CA GLN A 167 13.81 12.89 13.99
C GLN A 167 14.89 12.05 13.29
N LEU A 168 15.67 12.64 12.39
CA LEU A 168 16.80 11.99 11.73
C LEU A 168 18.09 12.04 12.56
N TYR A 169 18.08 12.70 13.74
CA TYR A 169 19.26 12.90 14.59
C TYR A 169 20.43 13.57 13.86
N VAL A 170 20.14 14.51 12.95
CA VAL A 170 21.15 15.28 12.21
C VAL A 170 21.03 16.78 12.50
N HIS A 171 22.15 17.50 12.32
CA HIS A 171 22.09 18.95 12.41
C HIS A 171 21.24 19.55 11.27
N ARG A 172 20.50 20.64 11.56
CA ARG A 172 19.65 21.31 10.56
C ARG A 172 20.40 21.64 9.27
N ASN A 173 21.62 22.12 9.35
CA ASN A 173 22.42 22.46 8.18
C ASN A 173 22.76 21.22 7.33
N THR A 174 22.96 20.06 7.96
CA THR A 174 23.18 18.79 7.25
C THR A 174 21.94 18.39 6.46
N LEU A 175 20.75 18.54 7.06
CA LEU A 175 19.50 18.27 6.33
C LEU A 175 19.32 19.24 5.15
N VAL A 176 19.54 20.54 5.36
CA VAL A 176 19.46 21.53 4.28
C VAL A 176 20.42 21.18 3.14
N TYR A 177 21.66 20.82 3.46
CA TYR A 177 22.64 20.39 2.46
C TYR A 177 22.16 19.15 1.66
N ARG A 178 21.56 18.16 2.34
CA ARG A 178 20.98 16.99 1.63
C ARG A 178 19.87 17.38 0.68
N LEU A 179 18.96 18.27 1.10
CA LEU A 179 17.86 18.77 0.26
C LEU A 179 18.39 19.59 -0.94
N GLU A 180 19.44 20.39 -0.75
CA GLU A 180 20.09 21.13 -1.85
C GLU A 180 20.82 20.21 -2.82
N LYS A 181 21.46 19.14 -2.32
CA LYS A 181 22.06 18.11 -3.17
C LYS A 181 20.99 17.41 -4.00
N LEU A 182 19.86 17.06 -3.40
CA LEU A 182 18.72 16.49 -4.12
C LEU A 182 18.21 17.42 -5.22
N GLN A 183 18.02 18.72 -4.91
CA GLN A 183 17.60 19.73 -5.86
C GLN A 183 18.58 19.83 -7.04
N LYS A 184 19.89 19.77 -6.82
CA LYS A 184 20.88 19.79 -7.90
C LYS A 184 20.80 18.59 -8.82
N ILE A 185 20.45 17.42 -8.29
CA ILE A 185 20.34 16.18 -9.07
C ILE A 185 19.03 16.14 -9.85
N THR A 186 17.92 16.54 -9.23
CA THR A 186 16.57 16.35 -9.76
C THR A 186 15.97 17.60 -10.40
N GLY A 187 16.54 18.78 -10.16
CA GLY A 187 15.96 20.06 -10.56
C GLY A 187 14.82 20.55 -9.66
N LEU A 188 14.30 19.71 -8.76
CA LEU A 188 13.15 19.99 -7.90
C LEU A 188 13.58 20.40 -6.48
N ASP A 189 13.11 21.53 -6.01
CA ASP A 189 13.30 21.97 -4.61
C ASP A 189 12.13 21.52 -3.75
N ILE A 190 12.25 20.32 -3.15
CA ILE A 190 11.18 19.73 -2.34
C ILE A 190 10.81 20.52 -1.06
N ARG A 191 11.45 21.66 -0.80
CA ARG A 191 11.02 22.63 0.23
C ARG A 191 9.86 23.50 -0.25
N LYS A 192 9.62 23.56 -1.58
CA LYS A 192 8.48 24.22 -2.22
C LYS A 192 7.37 23.20 -2.44
N PHE A 193 6.13 23.57 -2.13
CA PHE A 193 5.01 22.67 -2.17
C PHE A 193 4.80 21.98 -3.53
N ASP A 194 4.83 22.76 -4.62
CA ASP A 194 4.57 22.22 -5.98
C ASP A 194 5.67 21.23 -6.41
N ASP A 195 6.94 21.57 -6.15
CA ASP A 195 8.08 20.69 -6.44
C ASP A 195 8.03 19.42 -5.55
N ALA A 196 7.66 19.58 -4.27
CA ALA A 196 7.50 18.47 -3.33
C ALA A 196 6.37 17.52 -3.76
N LEU A 197 5.24 18.06 -4.22
CA LEU A 197 4.12 17.28 -4.73
C LEU A 197 4.53 16.50 -5.98
N THR A 198 5.15 17.17 -6.95
CA THR A 198 5.66 16.56 -8.19
C THR A 198 6.64 15.42 -7.86
N PHE A 199 7.59 15.68 -6.96
CA PHE A 199 8.58 14.71 -6.55
C PHE A 199 7.95 13.50 -5.84
N LYS A 200 6.97 13.73 -4.96
CA LYS A 200 6.24 12.66 -4.27
C LYS A 200 5.49 11.76 -5.25
N ILE A 201 4.81 12.36 -6.24
CA ILE A 201 4.14 11.60 -7.29
C ILE A 201 5.16 10.79 -8.10
N ALA A 202 6.29 11.39 -8.46
CA ALA A 202 7.33 10.70 -9.21
C ALA A 202 7.91 9.50 -8.46
N LEU A 203 8.16 9.59 -7.15
CA LEU A 203 8.55 8.44 -6.32
C LEU A 203 7.49 7.33 -6.32
N MET A 204 6.22 7.69 -6.26
CA MET A 204 5.14 6.70 -6.34
C MET A 204 5.09 6.04 -7.71
N VAL A 205 5.26 6.79 -8.78
CA VAL A 205 5.33 6.26 -10.16
C VAL A 205 6.50 5.29 -10.32
N VAL A 206 7.69 5.62 -9.82
CA VAL A 206 8.86 4.71 -9.84
C VAL A 206 8.56 3.40 -9.12
N ASN A 207 7.97 3.47 -7.92
CA ASN A 207 7.61 2.26 -7.16
C ASN A 207 6.58 1.39 -7.89
N TYR A 208 5.61 2.02 -8.55
CA TYR A 208 4.63 1.33 -9.36
C TYR A 208 5.25 0.65 -10.58
N MET A 209 6.10 1.35 -11.33
CA MET A 209 6.79 0.78 -12.51
C MET A 209 7.65 -0.43 -12.11
N LYS A 210 8.46 -0.32 -11.04
CA LYS A 210 9.26 -1.43 -10.51
C LYS A 210 8.40 -2.63 -10.08
N TYR A 211 7.24 -2.39 -9.51
CA TYR A 211 6.31 -3.46 -9.15
C TYR A 211 5.78 -4.18 -10.38
N MET A 212 5.40 -3.44 -11.43
CA MET A 212 4.88 -4.01 -12.67
C MET A 212 5.94 -4.83 -13.40
N GLU A 213 7.18 -4.36 -13.50
CA GLU A 213 8.31 -5.10 -14.07
C GLU A 213 8.55 -6.44 -13.36
N ASN A 214 8.43 -6.46 -12.02
CA ASN A 214 8.59 -7.70 -11.23
C ASN A 214 7.40 -8.67 -11.34
N GLN A 215 6.28 -8.28 -11.94
CA GLN A 215 5.13 -9.17 -12.17
C GLN A 215 5.13 -9.83 -13.55
N GLU A 216 5.91 -9.32 -14.50
CA GLU A 216 6.03 -9.88 -15.85
C GLU A 216 7.00 -11.09 -15.93
N TYR A 217 7.67 -11.41 -14.82
CA TYR A 217 8.56 -12.57 -14.66
C TYR A 217 8.00 -13.55 -13.62
#